data_cbb8472ee655d4296d6881a73d0c5cbf
#
_entry.id   cbb8472ee655d4296d6881a73d0c5cbf
#
_cell.length_a   1.000
_cell.length_b   1.000
_cell.length_c   1.000
_cell.angle_alpha   90.00
_cell.angle_beta   90.00
_cell.angle_gamma   90.00
#
_symmetry.space_group_name_H-M   'P 1'
#
loop_
_entity.id
_entity.type
_entity.pdbx_description
1 polymer ?
#
loop_
_entity_poly.entity_id
_entity_poly.type
_entity_poly.pdbx_seq_one_letter_code
_entity_poly.pdbx_strand_id
1 'polypeptide(L)'
;MLAAPLPDTGPLRLAGFEADGGPAAGTSYRLRIDGLAVTDAGGAALPFTPAGDWRIADTGQGPIGPADVSSGVVDATYRVELIAGGQYAYQPPSRFAVVPAGDDRPVPALLTPAARAALNVHTGDTVTLALSGVSLPVRVVGEVESVPATTDAEAGVLLDLPAATDWLLRRQGSVRPVPEWWLAGDGAVAATALAELPGVTVLDRQQVAAQAARDPYWLGARTGLLAAALGSVLLALVGLAVDVWATTRHRLTEFAVLHTLGANTRLLARALLAEQAFLAGVGVGVGLLVGAGVAATMVPLVILTPAAGRPVPDAVFTLPWTPIGLTALGLLLVALAFSAVITTGIRRRVAAVQLRIGGER
;
A
#
# COMPACT_ATOMS: atom_id res chain seq x y z
N MET A 1 8.87 -37.39 -33.54
CA MET A 1 7.99 -37.39 -32.38
C MET A 1 8.47 -36.22 -31.47
N LEU A 2 7.60 -35.26 -31.21
CA LEU A 2 7.88 -34.18 -30.31
C LEU A 2 7.26 -34.52 -28.95
N ALA A 3 8.01 -34.45 -27.89
CA ALA A 3 7.53 -34.67 -26.54
C ALA A 3 7.99 -33.51 -25.67
N ALA A 4 7.12 -33.01 -24.82
CA ALA A 4 7.44 -31.99 -23.85
C ALA A 4 7.00 -32.44 -22.45
N PRO A 5 7.83 -32.26 -21.42
CA PRO A 5 7.43 -32.53 -20.05
C PRO A 5 6.32 -31.56 -19.63
N LEU A 6 5.29 -32.08 -18.98
CA LEU A 6 4.23 -31.27 -18.38
C LEU A 6 4.59 -30.97 -16.92
N PRO A 7 4.24 -29.76 -16.41
CA PRO A 7 4.45 -29.44 -15.00
C PRO A 7 3.57 -30.33 -14.11
N ASP A 8 4.13 -30.75 -12.98
CA ASP A 8 3.50 -31.70 -12.04
C ASP A 8 2.51 -31.02 -11.07
N THR A 9 2.00 -29.83 -11.42
CA THR A 9 1.19 -28.99 -10.54
C THR A 9 -0.22 -28.79 -11.04
N GLY A 10 -1.18 -29.51 -10.47
CA GLY A 10 -2.61 -29.28 -10.63
C GLY A 10 -3.22 -29.79 -11.95
N PRO A 11 -4.53 -29.57 -12.16
CA PRO A 11 -5.21 -29.99 -13.38
C PRO A 11 -4.73 -29.17 -14.56
N LEU A 12 -4.15 -29.84 -15.55
CA LEU A 12 -3.70 -29.22 -16.80
C LEU A 12 -4.84 -29.20 -17.81
N ARG A 13 -4.92 -28.11 -18.57
CA ARG A 13 -5.83 -27.98 -19.70
C ARG A 13 -5.02 -27.70 -20.96
N LEU A 14 -5.36 -28.35 -22.05
CA LEU A 14 -4.85 -27.98 -23.36
C LEU A 14 -5.49 -26.66 -23.78
N ALA A 15 -4.67 -25.60 -23.84
CA ALA A 15 -5.11 -24.27 -24.17
C ALA A 15 -5.24 -24.02 -25.68
N GLY A 16 -4.44 -24.70 -26.48
CA GLY A 16 -4.43 -24.55 -27.92
C GLY A 16 -3.12 -24.96 -28.55
N PHE A 17 -3.06 -24.79 -29.87
CA PHE A 17 -1.87 -24.97 -30.67
C PHE A 17 -1.59 -23.70 -31.44
N GLU A 18 -0.37 -23.23 -31.41
CA GLU A 18 0.07 -22.03 -32.13
C GLU A 18 0.97 -22.46 -33.30
N ALA A 19 0.77 -21.87 -34.46
CA ALA A 19 1.59 -22.08 -35.61
C ALA A 19 2.02 -20.77 -36.25
N ASP A 20 3.29 -20.67 -36.61
CA ASP A 20 3.87 -19.56 -37.33
C ASP A 20 4.31 -20.05 -38.73
N GLY A 21 3.60 -19.60 -39.74
CA GLY A 21 3.84 -20.01 -41.13
C GLY A 21 4.84 -19.14 -41.90
N GLY A 22 5.37 -18.07 -41.25
CA GLY A 22 6.20 -17.09 -41.95
C GLY A 22 5.43 -16.13 -42.86
N PRO A 23 6.05 -15.14 -43.43
CA PRO A 23 5.39 -14.10 -44.23
C PRO A 23 5.13 -14.59 -45.67
N ALA A 24 3.92 -15.07 -45.96
CA ALA A 24 3.52 -15.37 -47.31
C ALA A 24 2.03 -15.07 -47.56
N ALA A 25 1.79 -13.97 -48.24
CA ALA A 25 0.45 -13.53 -48.58
C ALA A 25 -0.22 -14.45 -49.62
N GLY A 26 -1.53 -14.69 -49.48
CA GLY A 26 -2.31 -15.51 -50.36
C GLY A 26 -2.06 -17.01 -50.22
N THR A 27 -1.32 -17.45 -49.21
CA THR A 27 -0.99 -18.86 -48.97
C THR A 27 -1.96 -19.49 -47.98
N SER A 28 -2.33 -20.72 -48.22
CA SER A 28 -3.07 -21.53 -47.24
C SER A 28 -2.09 -22.37 -46.44
N TYR A 29 -2.22 -22.33 -45.14
CA TYR A 29 -1.46 -23.16 -44.21
C TYR A 29 -2.38 -24.22 -43.63
N ARG A 30 -1.89 -25.44 -43.54
CA ARG A 30 -2.59 -26.53 -42.87
C ARG A 30 -1.74 -27.01 -41.71
N LEU A 31 -2.29 -26.89 -40.51
CA LEU A 31 -1.74 -27.50 -39.31
C LEU A 31 -2.40 -28.87 -39.14
N ARG A 32 -1.61 -29.93 -39.26
CA ARG A 32 -2.07 -31.29 -38.98
C ARG A 32 -1.17 -31.91 -37.92
N ILE A 33 -1.76 -32.34 -36.82
CA ILE A 33 -1.10 -33.08 -35.76
C ILE A 33 -1.79 -34.45 -35.67
N ASP A 34 -1.03 -35.50 -35.85
CA ASP A 34 -1.53 -36.87 -35.74
C ASP A 34 -0.89 -37.51 -34.48
N GLY A 35 -1.69 -38.31 -33.78
CA GLY A 35 -1.20 -39.05 -32.62
C GLY A 35 -0.94 -38.21 -31.37
N LEU A 36 -1.74 -37.17 -31.17
CA LEU A 36 -1.69 -36.40 -29.91
C LEU A 36 -2.07 -37.29 -28.73
N ALA A 37 -1.16 -37.51 -27.82
CA ALA A 37 -1.37 -38.32 -26.62
C ALA A 37 -0.70 -37.68 -25.41
N VAL A 38 -1.31 -37.82 -24.25
CA VAL A 38 -0.72 -37.51 -22.96
C VAL A 38 -0.31 -38.83 -22.32
N THR A 39 0.92 -38.92 -21.85
CA THR A 39 1.43 -40.09 -21.18
C THR A 39 1.89 -39.75 -19.76
N ASP A 40 1.79 -40.69 -18.83
CA ASP A 40 2.38 -40.59 -17.50
C ASP A 40 3.92 -40.77 -17.56
N ALA A 41 4.59 -40.61 -16.42
CA ALA A 41 6.02 -40.81 -16.31
C ALA A 41 6.49 -42.26 -16.69
N GLY A 42 5.59 -43.24 -16.64
CA GLY A 42 5.84 -44.62 -17.04
C GLY A 42 5.58 -44.90 -18.53
N GLY A 43 5.13 -43.89 -19.28
CA GLY A 43 4.77 -44.04 -20.72
C GLY A 43 3.39 -44.60 -20.98
N ALA A 44 2.57 -44.79 -19.96
CA ALA A 44 1.19 -45.24 -20.15
C ALA A 44 0.31 -44.07 -20.63
N ALA A 45 -0.55 -44.32 -21.64
CA ALA A 45 -1.42 -43.29 -22.17
C ALA A 45 -2.49 -42.89 -21.16
N LEU A 46 -2.56 -41.59 -20.87
CA LEU A 46 -3.63 -41.00 -20.09
C LEU A 46 -4.81 -40.63 -21.00
N PRO A 47 -6.05 -40.81 -20.54
CA PRO A 47 -7.21 -40.43 -21.35
C PRO A 47 -7.20 -38.89 -21.55
N PHE A 48 -7.12 -38.51 -22.82
CA PHE A 48 -7.22 -37.12 -23.24
C PHE A 48 -8.37 -37.02 -24.24
N THR A 49 -9.38 -36.25 -23.89
CA THR A 49 -10.51 -35.94 -24.77
C THR A 49 -10.58 -34.44 -24.96
N PRO A 50 -10.31 -33.92 -26.15
CA PRO A 50 -10.55 -32.49 -26.44
C PRO A 50 -12.02 -32.19 -26.20
N ALA A 51 -12.30 -31.23 -25.32
CA ALA A 51 -13.67 -30.86 -24.97
C ALA A 51 -14.17 -29.73 -25.88
N GLY A 52 -15.37 -29.91 -26.45
CA GLY A 52 -16.09 -28.87 -27.20
C GLY A 52 -15.59 -28.65 -28.63
N ASP A 53 -16.13 -27.62 -29.25
CA ASP A 53 -15.75 -27.18 -30.58
C ASP A 53 -14.43 -26.44 -30.55
N TRP A 54 -13.70 -26.52 -31.66
CA TRP A 54 -12.44 -25.80 -31.81
C TRP A 54 -12.51 -24.84 -32.99
N ARG A 55 -11.75 -23.77 -32.93
CA ARG A 55 -11.71 -22.74 -33.97
C ARG A 55 -10.29 -22.26 -34.22
N ILE A 56 -10.10 -21.68 -35.39
CA ILE A 56 -8.86 -20.99 -35.74
C ILE A 56 -9.01 -19.54 -35.28
N ALA A 57 -8.02 -19.05 -34.52
CA ALA A 57 -7.91 -17.68 -34.14
C ALA A 57 -6.67 -17.06 -34.80
N ASP A 58 -6.81 -15.88 -35.37
CA ASP A 58 -5.68 -15.06 -35.83
C ASP A 58 -5.27 -14.08 -34.76
N THR A 59 -3.95 -13.92 -34.58
CA THR A 59 -3.38 -12.92 -33.69
C THR A 59 -3.69 -11.50 -34.19
N GLY A 60 -4.81 -10.95 -33.76
CA GLY A 60 -5.25 -9.59 -34.10
C GLY A 60 -6.64 -9.47 -34.72
N GLN A 61 -7.16 -10.51 -35.40
CA GLN A 61 -8.48 -10.45 -36.03
C GLN A 61 -9.55 -11.29 -35.33
N GLY A 62 -9.14 -12.18 -34.42
CA GLY A 62 -10.06 -13.06 -33.68
C GLY A 62 -10.41 -14.35 -34.45
N PRO A 63 -11.54 -14.99 -34.13
CA PRO A 63 -11.91 -16.28 -34.74
C PRO A 63 -12.19 -16.17 -36.23
N ILE A 64 -11.55 -17.04 -37.05
CA ILE A 64 -11.63 -16.99 -38.50
C ILE A 64 -12.48 -18.15 -39.03
N GLY A 65 -12.48 -19.29 -38.37
CA GLY A 65 -13.23 -20.46 -38.84
C GLY A 65 -13.13 -21.64 -37.88
N PRO A 66 -13.85 -22.73 -38.18
CA PRO A 66 -13.80 -23.93 -37.37
C PRO A 66 -12.47 -24.68 -37.59
N ALA A 67 -12.05 -25.40 -36.56
CA ALA A 67 -10.97 -26.37 -36.66
C ALA A 67 -11.50 -27.75 -36.26
N ASP A 68 -11.02 -28.79 -36.90
CA ASP A 68 -11.35 -30.17 -36.53
C ASP A 68 -10.31 -30.65 -35.50
N VAL A 69 -10.76 -30.87 -34.28
CA VAL A 69 -9.94 -31.45 -33.23
C VAL A 69 -10.68 -32.63 -32.65
N SER A 70 -10.23 -33.80 -33.01
CA SER A 70 -10.77 -35.06 -32.55
C SER A 70 -9.75 -35.79 -31.68
N SER A 71 -10.13 -36.91 -31.09
CA SER A 71 -9.26 -37.71 -30.25
C SER A 71 -8.00 -38.12 -30.99
N GLY A 72 -6.88 -37.50 -30.69
CA GLY A 72 -5.57 -37.76 -31.27
C GLY A 72 -5.24 -37.05 -32.58
N VAL A 73 -6.15 -36.26 -33.16
CA VAL A 73 -5.91 -35.54 -34.42
C VAL A 73 -6.35 -34.09 -34.30
N VAL A 74 -5.50 -33.18 -34.79
CA VAL A 74 -5.80 -31.76 -34.99
C VAL A 74 -5.66 -31.47 -36.48
N ASP A 75 -6.68 -30.95 -37.11
CA ASP A 75 -6.63 -30.53 -38.53
C ASP A 75 -7.25 -29.12 -38.65
N ALA A 76 -6.43 -28.16 -39.01
CA ALA A 76 -6.84 -26.79 -39.17
C ALA A 76 -6.23 -26.19 -40.44
N THR A 77 -7.07 -25.56 -41.24
CA THR A 77 -6.61 -24.84 -42.43
C THR A 77 -6.83 -23.36 -42.28
N TYR A 78 -5.75 -22.63 -42.34
CA TYR A 78 -5.72 -21.18 -42.24
C TYR A 78 -5.31 -20.54 -43.56
N ARG A 79 -6.05 -19.55 -44.02
CA ARG A 79 -5.75 -18.81 -45.24
C ARG A 79 -5.48 -17.37 -44.91
N VAL A 80 -4.30 -16.89 -45.29
CA VAL A 80 -3.95 -15.46 -45.14
C VAL A 80 -4.60 -14.73 -46.32
N GLU A 81 -5.61 -13.91 -46.01
CA GLU A 81 -6.20 -13.02 -46.99
C GLU A 81 -5.45 -11.72 -47.07
N LEU A 82 -5.16 -11.23 -48.29
CA LEU A 82 -4.64 -9.90 -48.51
C LEU A 82 -5.75 -8.88 -48.25
N ILE A 83 -5.60 -8.06 -47.26
CA ILE A 83 -6.47 -6.88 -47.09
C ILE A 83 -6.03 -5.87 -48.15
N ALA A 84 -6.80 -5.81 -49.23
CA ALA A 84 -6.58 -4.82 -50.28
C ALA A 84 -6.89 -3.43 -49.75
N GLY A 85 -5.87 -2.67 -49.41
CA GLY A 85 -5.96 -1.30 -48.93
C GLY A 85 -4.85 -0.45 -49.52
N GLY A 86 -5.14 0.24 -50.61
CA GLY A 86 -4.32 1.32 -51.15
C GLY A 86 -2.86 1.00 -51.44
N GLN A 87 -2.02 2.00 -51.47
CA GLN A 87 -0.57 1.97 -51.78
C GLN A 87 0.27 1.18 -50.75
N TYR A 88 -0.31 0.75 -49.65
CA TYR A 88 0.32 -0.04 -48.59
C TYR A 88 -0.54 -1.25 -48.28
N ALA A 89 -0.29 -2.37 -48.98
CA ALA A 89 -0.87 -3.65 -48.60
C ALA A 89 -0.29 -4.07 -47.22
N TYR A 90 -1.11 -4.02 -46.17
CA TYR A 90 -0.73 -4.61 -44.87
C TYR A 90 -0.73 -6.11 -45.02
N GLN A 91 0.41 -6.71 -44.78
CA GLN A 91 0.58 -8.14 -44.75
C GLN A 91 0.43 -8.60 -43.30
N PRO A 92 -0.72 -9.22 -42.92
CA PRO A 92 -0.86 -9.72 -41.57
C PRO A 92 0.18 -10.82 -41.32
N PRO A 93 0.67 -10.95 -40.08
CA PRO A 93 1.54 -12.06 -39.71
C PRO A 93 0.80 -13.38 -39.92
N SER A 94 1.46 -14.34 -40.54
CA SER A 94 0.90 -15.70 -40.77
C SER A 94 0.89 -16.57 -39.50
N ARG A 95 0.70 -15.93 -38.36
CA ARG A 95 0.63 -16.60 -37.08
C ARG A 95 -0.82 -16.83 -36.69
N PHE A 96 -1.18 -18.09 -36.51
CA PHE A 96 -2.51 -18.47 -36.12
C PHE A 96 -2.48 -19.50 -35.00
N ALA A 97 -3.57 -19.61 -34.28
CA ALA A 97 -3.73 -20.59 -33.21
C ALA A 97 -5.00 -21.42 -33.43
N VAL A 98 -4.95 -22.66 -33.06
CA VAL A 98 -6.12 -23.54 -32.95
C VAL A 98 -6.49 -23.60 -31.47
N VAL A 99 -7.64 -23.05 -31.12
CA VAL A 99 -8.06 -22.86 -29.73
C VAL A 99 -9.48 -23.42 -29.51
N PRO A 100 -9.81 -23.85 -28.29
CA PRO A 100 -11.16 -24.25 -27.96
C PRO A 100 -12.15 -23.12 -28.21
N ALA A 101 -13.24 -23.39 -28.90
CA ALA A 101 -14.37 -22.49 -28.98
C ALA A 101 -14.97 -22.38 -27.56
N GLY A 102 -14.92 -21.26 -26.97
CA GLY A 102 -15.43 -21.06 -25.62
C GLY A 102 -16.59 -20.09 -25.58
N ASP A 103 -17.12 -19.96 -24.40
CA ASP A 103 -18.19 -19.05 -24.09
C ASP A 103 -17.64 -17.59 -24.15
N ASP A 104 -18.29 -16.73 -24.90
CA ASP A 104 -17.95 -15.31 -25.03
C ASP A 104 -18.48 -14.48 -23.83
N ARG A 105 -18.61 -15.11 -22.65
CA ARG A 105 -19.04 -14.40 -21.44
C ARG A 105 -18.09 -13.27 -21.10
N PRO A 106 -18.64 -12.10 -20.70
CA PRO A 106 -17.81 -11.02 -20.24
C PRO A 106 -16.97 -11.41 -19.01
N VAL A 107 -15.72 -10.99 -19.01
CA VAL A 107 -14.78 -11.27 -17.91
C VAL A 107 -15.20 -10.50 -16.64
N PRO A 108 -15.31 -11.16 -15.47
CA PRO A 108 -15.63 -10.47 -14.24
C PRO A 108 -14.55 -9.45 -13.85
N ALA A 109 -14.97 -8.26 -13.43
CA ALA A 109 -14.06 -7.21 -12.98
C ALA A 109 -14.56 -6.46 -11.75
N LEU A 110 -13.61 -6.03 -10.93
CA LEU A 110 -13.79 -5.00 -9.91
C LEU A 110 -13.19 -3.70 -10.43
N LEU A 111 -13.89 -2.60 -10.18
CA LEU A 111 -13.45 -1.26 -10.60
C LEU A 111 -13.19 -0.38 -9.39
N THR A 112 -12.18 0.48 -9.48
CA THR A 112 -12.00 1.55 -8.49
C THR A 112 -13.10 2.61 -8.65
N PRO A 113 -13.37 3.43 -7.62
CA PRO A 113 -14.33 4.55 -7.72
C PRO A 113 -14.03 5.47 -8.91
N ALA A 114 -12.74 5.76 -9.14
CA ALA A 114 -12.30 6.59 -10.27
C ALA A 114 -12.61 5.93 -11.63
N ALA A 115 -12.39 4.62 -11.77
CA ALA A 115 -12.71 3.89 -12.99
C ALA A 115 -14.22 3.85 -13.25
N ARG A 116 -15.04 3.64 -12.21
CA ARG A 116 -16.50 3.65 -12.32
C ARG A 116 -17.02 5.01 -12.75
N ALA A 117 -16.49 6.07 -12.14
CA ALA A 117 -16.87 7.45 -12.50
C ALA A 117 -16.48 7.78 -13.94
N ALA A 118 -15.25 7.43 -14.35
CA ALA A 118 -14.76 7.69 -15.70
C ALA A 118 -15.55 6.95 -16.79
N LEU A 119 -15.97 5.70 -16.51
CA LEU A 119 -16.74 4.87 -17.42
C LEU A 119 -18.27 5.10 -17.30
N ASN A 120 -18.72 5.79 -16.26
CA ASN A 120 -20.13 5.99 -15.90
C ASN A 120 -20.92 4.68 -15.84
N VAL A 121 -20.42 3.70 -15.07
CA VAL A 121 -20.97 2.34 -14.99
C VAL A 121 -21.32 1.95 -13.56
N HIS A 122 -22.24 0.97 -13.45
CA HIS A 122 -22.71 0.41 -12.19
C HIS A 122 -22.40 -1.08 -12.12
N THR A 123 -22.53 -1.64 -10.92
CA THR A 123 -22.41 -3.08 -10.73
C THR A 123 -23.51 -3.81 -11.52
N GLY A 124 -23.08 -4.81 -12.32
CA GLY A 124 -23.94 -5.56 -13.23
C GLY A 124 -23.78 -5.15 -14.69
N ASP A 125 -23.29 -3.95 -14.97
CA ASP A 125 -23.09 -3.46 -16.34
C ASP A 125 -21.96 -4.21 -17.04
N THR A 126 -22.04 -4.26 -18.36
CA THR A 126 -20.99 -4.80 -19.22
C THR A 126 -20.39 -3.67 -20.05
N VAL A 127 -19.08 -3.53 -19.98
CA VAL A 127 -18.31 -2.54 -20.73
C VAL A 127 -17.21 -3.23 -21.53
N THR A 128 -16.72 -2.54 -22.55
CA THR A 128 -15.61 -3.04 -23.36
C THR A 128 -14.35 -2.27 -23.00
N LEU A 129 -13.32 -3.01 -22.55
CA LEU A 129 -12.01 -2.46 -22.26
C LEU A 129 -11.04 -2.81 -23.38
N ALA A 130 -10.20 -1.87 -23.77
CA ALA A 130 -9.10 -2.13 -24.68
C ALA A 130 -7.91 -2.69 -23.88
N LEU A 131 -7.61 -3.97 -24.06
CA LEU A 131 -6.49 -4.64 -23.43
C LEU A 131 -5.57 -5.23 -24.49
N SER A 132 -4.32 -4.79 -24.52
CA SER A 132 -3.33 -5.28 -25.50
C SER A 132 -3.77 -5.19 -26.98
N GLY A 133 -4.57 -4.18 -27.30
CA GLY A 133 -5.10 -3.98 -28.67
C GLY A 133 -6.37 -4.75 -28.98
N VAL A 134 -6.94 -5.46 -28.02
CA VAL A 134 -8.18 -6.23 -28.18
C VAL A 134 -9.27 -5.64 -27.30
N SER A 135 -10.48 -5.67 -27.82
CA SER A 135 -11.68 -5.27 -27.12
C SER A 135 -12.19 -6.39 -26.22
N LEU A 136 -11.90 -6.31 -24.94
CA LEU A 136 -12.30 -7.28 -23.93
C LEU A 136 -13.65 -6.88 -23.31
N PRO A 137 -14.71 -7.67 -23.45
CA PRO A 137 -15.95 -7.43 -22.75
C PRO A 137 -15.79 -7.78 -21.27
N VAL A 138 -16.13 -6.83 -20.40
CA VAL A 138 -15.94 -6.95 -18.96
C VAL A 138 -17.26 -6.68 -18.26
N ARG A 139 -17.64 -7.54 -17.32
CA ARG A 139 -18.80 -7.35 -16.46
C ARG A 139 -18.37 -6.84 -15.10
N VAL A 140 -18.89 -5.70 -14.71
CA VAL A 140 -18.63 -5.09 -13.38
C VAL A 140 -19.37 -5.91 -12.31
N VAL A 141 -18.61 -6.62 -11.47
CA VAL A 141 -19.17 -7.45 -10.39
C VAL A 141 -19.12 -6.76 -9.04
N GLY A 142 -18.36 -5.70 -8.91
CA GLY A 142 -18.25 -4.94 -7.67
C GLY A 142 -17.26 -3.80 -7.76
N GLU A 143 -16.89 -3.29 -6.59
CA GLU A 143 -15.96 -2.18 -6.41
C GLU A 143 -14.77 -2.62 -5.54
N VAL A 144 -13.61 -2.09 -5.83
CA VAL A 144 -12.39 -2.23 -5.03
C VAL A 144 -11.87 -0.84 -4.71
N GLU A 145 -11.50 -0.58 -3.48
CA GLU A 145 -11.03 0.74 -3.03
C GLU A 145 -9.78 1.19 -3.78
N SER A 146 -8.84 0.28 -3.98
CA SER A 146 -7.59 0.54 -4.72
C SER A 146 -7.06 -0.71 -5.40
N VAL A 147 -6.29 -0.50 -6.46
CA VAL A 147 -5.51 -1.54 -7.13
C VAL A 147 -4.03 -1.22 -6.88
N PRO A 148 -3.15 -2.23 -6.69
CA PRO A 148 -1.73 -1.99 -6.54
C PRO A 148 -1.17 -1.06 -7.62
N ALA A 149 -0.28 -0.15 -7.22
CA ALA A 149 0.34 0.87 -8.08
C ALA A 149 -0.59 1.95 -8.66
N THR A 150 -1.85 2.04 -8.22
CA THR A 150 -2.72 3.17 -8.59
C THR A 150 -2.84 4.19 -7.47
N THR A 151 -3.10 5.44 -7.85
CA THR A 151 -3.45 6.55 -6.94
C THR A 151 -4.96 6.80 -6.98
N ASP A 152 -5.48 7.63 -6.06
CA ASP A 152 -6.90 8.02 -6.01
C ASP A 152 -7.46 8.54 -7.33
N ALA A 153 -6.63 9.25 -8.08
CA ALA A 153 -7.04 9.87 -9.34
C ALA A 153 -6.99 8.91 -10.53
N GLU A 154 -6.36 7.75 -10.37
CA GLU A 154 -6.18 6.81 -11.46
C GLU A 154 -7.27 5.75 -11.47
N ALA A 155 -7.79 5.53 -12.68
CA ALA A 155 -8.77 4.49 -12.92
C ALA A 155 -8.08 3.11 -12.89
N GLY A 156 -8.43 2.29 -11.90
CA GLY A 156 -7.93 0.91 -11.76
C GLY A 156 -9.01 -0.12 -12.07
N VAL A 157 -8.60 -1.20 -12.71
CA VAL A 157 -9.45 -2.35 -13.02
C VAL A 157 -8.76 -3.62 -12.54
N LEU A 158 -9.47 -4.43 -11.75
CA LEU A 158 -9.00 -5.75 -11.32
C LEU A 158 -9.83 -6.81 -12.05
N LEU A 159 -9.17 -7.60 -12.90
CA LEU A 159 -9.80 -8.68 -13.69
C LEU A 159 -9.53 -10.03 -13.04
N ASP A 160 -10.46 -10.97 -13.23
CA ASP A 160 -10.18 -12.38 -12.98
C ASP A 160 -9.14 -12.87 -13.99
N LEU A 161 -7.93 -13.16 -13.52
CA LEU A 161 -6.80 -13.51 -14.37
C LEU A 161 -7.05 -14.80 -15.20
N PRO A 162 -7.54 -15.91 -14.62
CA PRO A 162 -7.89 -17.10 -15.37
C PRO A 162 -8.91 -16.81 -16.48
N ALA A 163 -10.00 -16.10 -16.17
CA ALA A 163 -11.04 -15.78 -17.15
C ALA A 163 -10.53 -14.86 -18.27
N ALA A 164 -9.74 -13.83 -17.89
CA ALA A 164 -9.14 -12.91 -18.86
C ALA A 164 -8.12 -13.64 -19.78
N THR A 165 -7.28 -14.49 -19.19
CA THR A 165 -6.28 -15.29 -19.94
C THR A 165 -6.95 -16.24 -20.89
N ASP A 166 -7.97 -16.97 -20.43
CA ASP A 166 -8.75 -17.91 -21.24
C ASP A 166 -9.48 -17.19 -22.38
N TRP A 167 -10.06 -16.02 -22.11
CA TRP A 167 -10.72 -15.21 -23.13
C TRP A 167 -9.73 -14.69 -24.18
N LEU A 168 -8.58 -14.13 -23.75
CA LEU A 168 -7.54 -13.63 -24.64
C LEU A 168 -6.94 -14.75 -25.50
N LEU A 169 -6.65 -15.90 -24.89
CA LEU A 169 -6.11 -17.05 -25.60
C LEU A 169 -7.05 -17.50 -26.72
N ARG A 170 -8.35 -17.61 -26.43
CA ARG A 170 -9.37 -18.00 -27.41
C ARG A 170 -9.56 -16.97 -28.53
N ARG A 171 -9.29 -15.70 -28.25
CA ARG A 171 -9.51 -14.62 -29.21
C ARG A 171 -8.28 -14.30 -30.04
N GLN A 172 -7.10 -14.39 -29.44
CA GLN A 172 -5.83 -14.00 -30.09
C GLN A 172 -4.86 -15.16 -30.32
N GLY A 173 -5.14 -16.33 -29.77
CA GLY A 173 -4.22 -17.46 -29.82
C GLY A 173 -2.96 -17.28 -28.94
N SER A 174 -2.76 -16.14 -28.31
CA SER A 174 -1.61 -15.88 -27.45
C SER A 174 -1.98 -15.02 -26.28
N VAL A 175 -1.25 -15.18 -25.18
CA VAL A 175 -1.37 -14.33 -24.00
C VAL A 175 0.00 -13.78 -23.67
N ARG A 176 0.09 -12.48 -23.44
CA ARG A 176 1.33 -11.88 -22.99
C ARG A 176 1.62 -12.33 -21.56
N PRO A 177 2.88 -12.65 -21.24
CA PRO A 177 3.24 -12.96 -19.86
C PRO A 177 2.96 -11.76 -18.95
N VAL A 178 2.54 -12.06 -17.73
CA VAL A 178 2.32 -11.03 -16.70
C VAL A 178 3.68 -10.45 -16.32
N PRO A 179 3.91 -9.13 -16.47
CA PRO A 179 5.22 -8.54 -16.24
C PRO A 179 5.51 -8.31 -14.75
N GLU A 180 4.49 -8.28 -13.91
CA GLU A 180 4.59 -7.93 -12.50
C GLU A 180 3.68 -8.81 -11.65
N TRP A 181 4.22 -9.30 -10.52
CA TRP A 181 3.51 -10.15 -9.58
C TRP A 181 3.52 -9.50 -8.21
N TRP A 182 2.35 -9.38 -7.60
CA TRP A 182 2.19 -8.87 -6.25
C TRP A 182 2.01 -10.04 -5.28
N LEU A 183 2.96 -10.18 -4.35
CA LEU A 183 2.97 -11.25 -3.38
C LEU A 183 2.64 -10.71 -1.98
N ALA A 184 1.72 -11.35 -1.29
CA ALA A 184 1.44 -11.10 0.11
C ALA A 184 2.22 -12.10 0.97
N GLY A 185 3.02 -11.61 1.92
CA GLY A 185 3.80 -12.46 2.82
C GLY A 185 5.08 -11.80 3.31
N ASP A 186 6.02 -12.62 3.78
CA ASP A 186 7.34 -12.15 4.20
C ASP A 186 8.22 -11.89 2.96
N GLY A 187 8.51 -10.59 2.73
CA GLY A 187 9.29 -10.13 1.59
C GLY A 187 10.71 -10.70 1.55
N ALA A 188 11.34 -10.90 2.71
CA ALA A 188 12.70 -11.44 2.78
C ALA A 188 12.76 -12.92 2.35
N VAL A 189 11.77 -13.71 2.75
CA VAL A 189 11.62 -15.10 2.32
C VAL A 189 11.35 -15.18 0.83
N ALA A 190 10.43 -14.36 0.31
CA ALA A 190 10.14 -14.29 -1.11
C ALA A 190 11.35 -13.84 -1.93
N ALA A 191 12.10 -12.83 -1.47
CA ALA A 191 13.31 -12.36 -2.13
C ALA A 191 14.37 -13.46 -2.23
N THR A 192 14.55 -14.24 -1.17
CA THR A 192 15.50 -15.36 -1.16
C THR A 192 15.07 -16.48 -2.12
N ALA A 193 13.78 -16.83 -2.11
CA ALA A 193 13.26 -17.90 -2.97
C ALA A 193 13.29 -17.54 -4.46
N LEU A 194 13.12 -16.27 -4.80
CA LEU A 194 13.06 -15.77 -6.18
C LEU A 194 14.42 -15.29 -6.72
N ALA A 195 15.44 -15.18 -5.86
CA ALA A 195 16.77 -14.68 -6.23
C ALA A 195 17.46 -15.54 -7.30
N GLU A 196 17.12 -16.83 -7.40
CA GLU A 196 17.70 -17.77 -8.36
C GLU A 196 17.02 -17.71 -9.75
N LEU A 197 15.88 -17.01 -9.86
CA LEU A 197 15.15 -16.91 -11.13
C LEU A 197 15.78 -15.81 -12.02
N PRO A 198 16.25 -16.14 -13.23
CA PRO A 198 16.84 -15.16 -14.11
C PRO A 198 15.80 -14.12 -14.60
N GLY A 199 16.17 -12.85 -14.56
CA GLY A 199 15.33 -11.75 -15.06
C GLY A 199 14.21 -11.30 -14.09
N VAL A 200 14.16 -11.84 -12.87
CA VAL A 200 13.23 -11.43 -11.82
C VAL A 200 13.88 -10.40 -10.91
N THR A 201 13.22 -9.26 -10.73
CA THR A 201 13.61 -8.25 -9.75
C THR A 201 12.59 -8.25 -8.63
N VAL A 202 13.04 -8.49 -7.41
CA VAL A 202 12.17 -8.49 -6.22
C VAL A 202 12.26 -7.14 -5.53
N LEU A 203 11.11 -6.49 -5.34
CA LEU A 203 10.97 -5.26 -4.59
C LEU A 203 10.31 -5.57 -3.25
N ASP A 204 11.09 -5.64 -2.19
CA ASP A 204 10.57 -5.83 -0.84
C ASP A 204 10.19 -4.50 -0.21
N ARG A 205 8.90 -4.34 0.11
CA ARG A 205 8.37 -3.13 0.75
C ARG A 205 9.04 -2.80 2.07
N GLN A 206 9.43 -3.80 2.87
CA GLN A 206 10.11 -3.59 4.14
C GLN A 206 11.53 -3.08 3.91
N GLN A 207 12.23 -3.61 2.92
CA GLN A 207 13.55 -3.15 2.54
C GLN A 207 13.52 -1.71 2.03
N VAL A 208 12.55 -1.37 1.17
CA VAL A 208 12.35 0.01 0.68
C VAL A 208 12.07 0.97 1.85
N ALA A 209 11.20 0.59 2.78
CA ALA A 209 10.91 1.38 3.97
C ALA A 209 12.15 1.57 4.86
N ALA A 210 12.97 0.52 5.04
CA ALA A 210 14.22 0.60 5.80
C ALA A 210 15.28 1.49 5.13
N GLN A 211 15.34 1.47 3.80
CA GLN A 211 16.21 2.38 3.03
C GLN A 211 15.74 3.82 3.14
N ALA A 212 14.45 4.07 2.97
CA ALA A 212 13.86 5.40 3.14
C ALA A 212 14.09 5.95 4.56
N ALA A 213 14.02 5.11 5.59
CA ALA A 213 14.30 5.54 6.97
C ALA A 213 15.77 5.95 7.20
N ARG A 214 16.69 5.53 6.34
CA ARG A 214 18.13 5.88 6.39
C ARG A 214 18.49 7.02 5.43
N ASP A 215 17.55 7.49 4.63
CA ASP A 215 17.77 8.60 3.71
C ASP A 215 18.16 9.86 4.50
N PRO A 216 19.28 10.53 4.18
CA PRO A 216 19.75 11.73 4.87
C PRO A 216 18.72 12.85 4.91
N TYR A 217 17.88 12.98 3.88
CA TYR A 217 16.82 13.98 3.81
C TYR A 217 15.75 13.75 4.90
N TRP A 218 15.24 12.52 5.01
CA TRP A 218 14.28 12.14 6.04
C TRP A 218 14.88 12.19 7.45
N LEU A 219 16.14 11.79 7.57
CA LEU A 219 16.87 11.88 8.83
C LEU A 219 17.01 13.35 9.27
N GLY A 220 17.35 14.25 8.33
CA GLY A 220 17.43 15.68 8.57
C GLY A 220 16.10 16.30 9.02
N ALA A 221 15.01 15.97 8.33
CA ALA A 221 13.66 16.42 8.69
C ALA A 221 13.26 15.94 10.10
N ARG A 222 13.49 14.66 10.40
CA ARG A 222 13.18 14.05 11.70
C ARG A 222 14.01 14.65 12.83
N THR A 223 15.30 14.87 12.61
CA THR A 223 16.18 15.51 13.60
C THR A 223 15.80 16.98 13.84
N GLY A 224 15.41 17.71 12.79
CA GLY A 224 14.90 19.06 12.89
C GLY A 224 13.62 19.14 13.73
N LEU A 225 12.66 18.25 13.50
CA LEU A 225 11.43 18.16 14.30
C LEU A 225 11.72 17.81 15.77
N LEU A 226 12.65 16.86 16.02
CA LEU A 226 13.07 16.54 17.39
C LEU A 226 13.75 17.71 18.08
N ALA A 227 14.62 18.45 17.39
CA ALA A 227 15.25 19.64 17.92
C ALA A 227 14.24 20.75 18.26
N ALA A 228 13.24 20.96 17.39
CA ALA A 228 12.15 21.89 17.64
C ALA A 228 11.29 21.47 18.85
N ALA A 229 10.99 20.17 18.99
CA ALA A 229 10.27 19.64 20.15
C ALA A 229 11.07 19.84 21.46
N LEU A 230 12.37 19.52 21.45
CA LEU A 230 13.24 19.76 22.61
C LEU A 230 13.34 21.24 22.94
N GLY A 231 13.47 22.13 21.95
CA GLY A 231 13.45 23.57 22.15
C GLY A 231 12.16 24.06 22.79
N SER A 232 11.01 23.54 22.35
CA SER A 232 9.70 23.85 22.93
C SER A 232 9.58 23.40 24.40
N VAL A 233 10.09 22.21 24.70
CA VAL A 233 10.14 21.71 26.11
C VAL A 233 11.02 22.61 26.99
N LEU A 234 12.21 22.99 26.53
CA LEU A 234 13.11 23.88 27.25
C LEU A 234 12.46 25.24 27.48
N LEU A 235 11.80 25.81 26.48
CA LEU A 235 11.08 27.06 26.61
C LEU A 235 9.95 26.99 27.64
N ALA A 236 9.19 25.87 27.62
CA ALA A 236 8.14 25.61 28.59
C ALA A 236 8.70 25.52 30.03
N LEU A 237 9.85 24.87 30.23
CA LEU A 237 10.53 24.77 31.53
C LEU A 237 11.04 26.13 32.00
N VAL A 238 11.61 26.95 31.14
CA VAL A 238 12.03 28.32 31.46
C VAL A 238 10.82 29.17 31.85
N GLY A 239 9.73 29.10 31.09
CA GLY A 239 8.48 29.80 31.40
C GLY A 239 7.94 29.41 32.77
N LEU A 240 7.89 28.09 33.06
CA LEU A 240 7.48 27.58 34.37
C LEU A 240 8.41 28.07 35.50
N ALA A 241 9.72 28.09 35.27
CA ALA A 241 10.70 28.61 36.25
C ALA A 241 10.44 30.07 36.59
N VAL A 242 10.21 30.90 35.57
CA VAL A 242 9.91 32.31 35.72
C VAL A 242 8.59 32.52 36.47
N ASP A 243 7.56 31.77 36.12
CA ASP A 243 6.23 31.84 36.74
C ASP A 243 6.29 31.48 38.23
N VAL A 244 6.90 30.33 38.57
CA VAL A 244 7.08 29.90 39.97
C VAL A 244 7.91 30.91 40.78
N TRP A 245 8.97 31.47 40.16
CA TRP A 245 9.81 32.48 40.81
C TRP A 245 9.05 33.78 41.05
N ALA A 246 8.30 34.28 40.08
CA ALA A 246 7.50 35.50 40.19
C ALA A 246 6.37 35.33 41.20
N THR A 247 5.60 34.26 41.11
CA THR A 247 4.50 33.97 42.05
C THR A 247 5.00 33.85 43.47
N THR A 248 6.15 33.21 43.68
CA THR A 248 6.74 33.06 44.99
C THR A 248 7.18 34.41 45.57
N ARG A 249 7.80 35.29 44.76
CA ARG A 249 8.18 36.63 45.21
C ARG A 249 6.98 37.47 45.63
N HIS A 250 5.92 37.48 44.88
CA HIS A 250 4.71 38.24 45.19
C HIS A 250 4.01 37.75 46.47
N ARG A 251 4.03 36.47 46.76
CA ARG A 251 3.33 35.85 47.91
C ARG A 251 4.19 35.76 49.18
N LEU A 252 5.49 36.18 49.17
CA LEU A 252 6.34 36.14 50.36
C LEU A 252 5.75 36.90 51.52
N THR A 253 5.14 38.08 51.29
CA THR A 253 4.52 38.90 52.29
C THR A 253 3.27 38.26 52.90
N GLU A 254 2.45 37.64 52.07
CA GLU A 254 1.25 36.89 52.49
C GLU A 254 1.63 35.68 53.34
N PHE A 255 2.70 34.95 52.95
CA PHE A 255 3.20 33.83 53.74
C PHE A 255 3.77 34.21 55.08
N ALA A 256 4.42 35.37 55.16
CA ALA A 256 4.91 35.92 56.44
C ALA A 256 3.74 36.20 57.38
N VAL A 257 2.66 36.81 56.90
CA VAL A 257 1.46 37.09 57.67
C VAL A 257 0.75 35.82 58.12
N LEU A 258 0.56 34.84 57.21
CA LEU A 258 -0.05 33.56 57.56
C LEU A 258 0.77 32.76 58.58
N HIS A 259 2.09 32.85 58.52
CA HIS A 259 2.97 32.21 59.49
C HIS A 259 2.89 32.84 60.88
N THR A 260 2.79 34.19 61.02
CA THR A 260 2.58 34.86 62.25
C THR A 260 1.24 34.52 62.89
N LEU A 261 0.23 34.18 62.08
CA LEU A 261 -1.09 33.67 62.52
C LEU A 261 -1.08 32.18 62.91
N GLY A 262 0.10 31.53 62.91
CA GLY A 262 0.22 30.10 63.32
C GLY A 262 0.02 29.06 62.23
N ALA A 263 -0.04 29.45 60.99
CA ALA A 263 -0.21 28.48 59.92
C ALA A 263 1.04 27.58 59.73
N ASN A 264 0.82 26.26 59.61
CA ASN A 264 1.89 25.28 59.45
C ASN A 264 2.54 25.42 58.08
N THR A 265 3.86 25.65 58.04
CA THR A 265 4.64 25.79 56.80
C THR A 265 4.54 24.57 55.86
N ARG A 266 4.25 23.38 56.39
CA ARG A 266 4.02 22.17 55.57
C ARG A 266 2.70 22.23 54.81
N LEU A 267 1.66 22.81 55.44
CA LEU A 267 0.35 22.96 54.82
C LEU A 267 0.40 23.98 53.67
N LEU A 268 1.06 25.09 53.89
CA LEU A 268 1.29 26.09 52.82
C LEU A 268 2.09 25.53 51.65
N ALA A 269 3.15 24.77 51.92
CA ALA A 269 3.95 24.15 50.88
C ALA A 269 3.13 23.11 50.05
N ARG A 270 2.25 22.34 50.72
CA ARG A 270 1.37 21.39 50.04
C ARG A 270 0.31 22.10 49.20
N ALA A 271 -0.25 23.19 49.67
CA ALA A 271 -1.21 23.98 48.90
C ALA A 271 -0.59 24.57 47.64
N LEU A 272 0.63 25.12 47.72
CA LEU A 272 1.38 25.60 46.57
C LEU A 272 1.69 24.49 45.56
N LEU A 273 2.15 23.33 46.06
CA LEU A 273 2.43 22.19 45.16
C LEU A 273 1.15 21.69 44.49
N ALA A 274 0.02 21.67 45.20
CA ALA A 274 -1.27 21.28 44.62
C ALA A 274 -1.74 22.28 43.54
N GLU A 275 -1.59 23.60 43.79
CA GLU A 275 -1.90 24.64 42.82
C GLU A 275 -1.03 24.49 41.55
N GLN A 276 0.27 24.31 41.72
CA GLN A 276 1.18 24.10 40.57
C GLN A 276 0.94 22.80 39.85
N ALA A 277 0.62 21.71 40.57
CA ALA A 277 0.24 20.44 39.96
C ALA A 277 -1.04 20.55 39.11
N PHE A 278 -2.02 21.31 39.62
CA PHE A 278 -3.26 21.55 38.91
C PHE A 278 -3.02 22.36 37.62
N LEU A 279 -2.28 23.49 37.73
CA LEU A 279 -1.97 24.32 36.56
C LEU A 279 -1.12 23.58 35.52
N ALA A 280 -0.10 22.84 35.95
CA ALA A 280 0.70 22.02 35.06
C ALA A 280 -0.12 20.90 34.40
N GLY A 281 -1.02 20.23 35.16
CA GLY A 281 -1.91 19.21 34.66
C GLY A 281 -2.88 19.73 33.58
N VAL A 282 -3.50 20.88 33.85
CA VAL A 282 -4.37 21.56 32.86
C VAL A 282 -3.56 21.97 31.64
N GLY A 283 -2.36 22.56 31.82
CA GLY A 283 -1.50 22.96 30.70
C GLY A 283 -1.08 21.79 29.83
N VAL A 284 -0.66 20.68 30.43
CA VAL A 284 -0.33 19.44 29.70
C VAL A 284 -1.56 18.87 28.99
N GLY A 285 -2.72 18.84 29.67
CA GLY A 285 -3.96 18.33 29.08
C GLY A 285 -4.42 19.13 27.85
N VAL A 286 -4.46 20.45 27.98
CA VAL A 286 -4.81 21.35 26.85
C VAL A 286 -3.77 21.24 25.75
N GLY A 287 -2.48 21.21 26.08
CA GLY A 287 -1.40 21.03 25.10
C GLY A 287 -1.51 19.73 24.31
N LEU A 288 -1.86 18.63 24.96
CA LEU A 288 -2.10 17.34 24.30
C LEU A 288 -3.30 17.38 23.36
N LEU A 289 -4.42 17.98 23.79
CA LEU A 289 -5.61 18.12 22.95
C LEU A 289 -5.34 18.97 21.70
N VAL A 290 -4.70 20.12 21.87
CA VAL A 290 -4.33 21.00 20.77
C VAL A 290 -3.32 20.31 19.85
N GLY A 291 -2.29 19.67 20.41
CA GLY A 291 -1.28 18.93 19.64
C GLY A 291 -1.88 17.78 18.84
N ALA A 292 -2.80 17.01 19.45
CA ALA A 292 -3.50 15.94 18.75
C ALA A 292 -4.40 16.50 17.62
N GLY A 293 -5.09 17.60 17.85
CA GLY A 293 -5.90 18.27 16.83
C GLY A 293 -5.07 18.78 15.66
N VAL A 294 -3.94 19.43 15.92
CA VAL A 294 -3.00 19.87 14.88
C VAL A 294 -2.44 18.68 14.12
N ALA A 295 -2.03 17.62 14.82
CA ALA A 295 -1.52 16.42 14.18
C ALA A 295 -2.58 15.76 13.27
N ALA A 296 -3.82 15.63 13.75
CA ALA A 296 -4.91 15.04 12.97
C ALA A 296 -5.23 15.82 11.69
N THR A 297 -5.08 17.15 11.71
CA THR A 297 -5.32 18.01 10.53
C THR A 297 -4.11 18.09 9.59
N MET A 298 -2.88 18.09 10.13
CA MET A 298 -1.66 18.28 9.34
C MET A 298 -1.14 17.00 8.71
N VAL A 299 -1.26 15.84 9.40
CA VAL A 299 -0.73 14.57 8.90
C VAL A 299 -1.30 14.20 7.51
N PRO A 300 -2.61 14.27 7.25
CA PRO A 300 -3.17 13.97 5.93
C PRO A 300 -2.71 14.93 4.83
N LEU A 301 -2.33 16.17 5.20
CA LEU A 301 -1.84 17.18 4.25
C LEU A 301 -0.37 17.02 3.89
N VAL A 302 0.41 16.38 4.77
CA VAL A 302 1.86 16.18 4.57
C VAL A 302 2.15 14.83 3.91
N ILE A 303 1.31 13.81 4.15
CA ILE A 303 1.47 12.49 3.54
C ILE A 303 0.87 12.54 2.12
N LEU A 304 1.70 12.93 1.17
CA LEU A 304 1.36 12.94 -0.25
C LEU A 304 2.20 11.88 -0.98
N THR A 305 1.65 11.35 -2.06
CA THR A 305 2.42 10.52 -3.01
C THR A 305 3.45 11.37 -3.76
N PRO A 306 4.46 10.77 -4.42
CA PRO A 306 5.39 11.52 -5.27
C PRO A 306 4.73 12.39 -6.34
N ALA A 307 3.51 12.03 -6.75
CA ALA A 307 2.68 12.80 -7.69
C ALA A 307 1.80 13.86 -7.02
N ALA A 308 2.04 14.19 -5.73
CA ALA A 308 1.25 15.11 -4.91
C ALA A 308 -0.23 14.72 -4.75
N GLY A 309 -0.58 13.47 -5.01
CA GLY A 309 -1.90 12.88 -4.76
C GLY A 309 -2.01 12.32 -3.35
N ARG A 310 -3.24 12.05 -2.90
CA ARG A 310 -3.47 11.32 -1.65
C ARG A 310 -3.08 9.85 -1.83
N PRO A 311 -2.47 9.21 -0.83
CA PRO A 311 -2.21 7.77 -0.89
C PRO A 311 -3.54 6.99 -0.82
N VAL A 312 -3.61 5.89 -1.58
CA VAL A 312 -4.72 4.93 -1.51
C VAL A 312 -4.18 3.56 -1.09
N PRO A 313 -4.74 2.93 -0.09
CA PRO A 313 -5.76 3.43 0.85
C PRO A 313 -5.29 4.62 1.68
N ASP A 314 -6.26 5.35 2.24
CA ASP A 314 -5.98 6.51 3.08
C ASP A 314 -4.95 6.21 4.18
N ALA A 315 -4.11 7.21 4.46
CA ALA A 315 -3.11 7.08 5.52
C ALA A 315 -3.80 6.90 6.89
N VAL A 316 -3.55 5.76 7.53
CA VAL A 316 -4.09 5.49 8.86
C VAL A 316 -3.30 6.29 9.90
N PHE A 317 -3.97 7.26 10.50
CA PHE A 317 -3.41 8.04 11.60
C PHE A 317 -3.52 7.27 12.91
N THR A 318 -2.40 6.76 13.40
CA THR A 318 -2.33 6.11 14.71
C THR A 318 -1.52 6.95 15.67
N LEU A 319 -2.15 7.34 16.79
CA LEU A 319 -1.46 8.05 17.88
C LEU A 319 -0.69 7.03 18.73
N PRO A 320 0.63 7.20 18.87
CA PRO A 320 1.44 6.35 19.74
C PRO A 320 1.23 6.78 21.21
N TRP A 321 0.18 6.29 21.83
CA TRP A 321 -0.22 6.70 23.20
C TRP A 321 0.86 6.49 24.25
N THR A 322 1.67 5.43 24.12
CA THR A 322 2.74 5.10 25.08
C THR A 322 3.82 6.19 25.15
N PRO A 323 4.51 6.57 24.06
CA PRO A 323 5.49 7.66 24.13
C PRO A 323 4.87 9.02 24.46
N ILE A 324 3.65 9.31 24.01
CA ILE A 324 2.94 10.55 24.35
C ILE A 324 2.67 10.62 25.87
N GLY A 325 2.15 9.53 26.45
CA GLY A 325 1.90 9.44 27.88
C GLY A 325 3.18 9.54 28.71
N LEU A 326 4.27 8.90 28.28
CA LEU A 326 5.58 8.99 28.96
C LEU A 326 6.15 10.40 28.91
N THR A 327 6.06 11.10 27.79
CA THR A 327 6.53 12.49 27.67
C THR A 327 5.67 13.44 28.50
N ALA A 328 4.36 13.29 28.48
CA ALA A 328 3.46 14.10 29.33
C ALA A 328 3.71 13.89 30.81
N LEU A 329 3.87 12.62 31.24
CA LEU A 329 4.22 12.29 32.64
C LEU A 329 5.59 12.85 32.99
N GLY A 330 6.59 12.73 32.12
CA GLY A 330 7.92 13.29 32.31
C GLY A 330 7.89 14.80 32.51
N LEU A 331 7.16 15.55 31.68
CA LEU A 331 6.97 16.98 31.80
C LEU A 331 6.31 17.37 33.15
N LEU A 332 5.26 16.64 33.51
CA LEU A 332 4.57 16.86 34.79
C LEU A 332 5.49 16.63 35.99
N LEU A 333 6.26 15.54 35.99
CA LEU A 333 7.22 15.23 37.04
C LEU A 333 8.34 16.29 37.15
N VAL A 334 8.86 16.75 36.01
CA VAL A 334 9.87 17.82 36.01
C VAL A 334 9.28 19.14 36.54
N ALA A 335 8.05 19.50 36.15
CA ALA A 335 7.35 20.67 36.66
C ALA A 335 7.17 20.62 38.20
N LEU A 336 6.74 19.46 38.71
CA LEU A 336 6.56 19.24 40.14
C LEU A 336 7.90 19.26 40.91
N ALA A 337 8.93 18.59 40.35
CA ALA A 337 10.27 18.60 40.96
C ALA A 337 10.85 20.02 41.05
N PHE A 338 10.69 20.80 39.99
CA PHE A 338 11.15 22.19 39.93
C PHE A 338 10.42 23.05 40.97
N SER A 339 9.09 22.92 41.06
CA SER A 339 8.27 23.60 42.06
C SER A 339 8.67 23.21 43.49
N ALA A 340 8.95 21.93 43.73
CA ALA A 340 9.42 21.43 45.02
C ALA A 340 10.81 21.99 45.41
N VAL A 341 11.75 22.08 44.47
CA VAL A 341 13.09 22.64 44.70
C VAL A 341 13.00 24.11 45.06
N ILE A 342 12.23 24.91 44.36
CA ILE A 342 12.05 26.34 44.66
C ILE A 342 11.40 26.52 46.03
N THR A 343 10.32 25.79 46.33
CA THR A 343 9.63 25.85 47.61
C THR A 343 10.54 25.47 48.76
N THR A 344 11.39 24.44 48.61
CA THR A 344 12.36 24.07 49.66
C THR A 344 13.47 25.09 49.82
N GLY A 345 13.94 25.70 48.73
CA GLY A 345 14.93 26.79 48.75
C GLY A 345 14.45 28.03 49.56
N ILE A 346 13.17 28.38 49.37
CA ILE A 346 12.54 29.48 50.09
C ILE A 346 12.41 29.15 51.58
N ARG A 347 11.95 27.96 51.94
CA ARG A 347 11.87 27.51 53.34
C ARG A 347 13.21 27.60 54.06
N ARG A 348 14.31 27.24 53.41
CA ARG A 348 15.65 27.32 53.98
C ARG A 348 16.08 28.80 54.22
N ARG A 349 15.72 29.71 53.32
CA ARG A 349 16.03 31.12 53.44
C ARG A 349 15.22 31.81 54.59
N VAL A 350 13.92 31.46 54.67
CA VAL A 350 13.06 32.00 55.79
C VAL A 350 13.53 31.47 57.11
N ALA A 351 13.92 30.23 57.29
CA ALA A 351 14.49 29.69 58.51
C ALA A 351 15.83 30.33 58.92
N ALA A 352 16.68 30.63 57.89
CA ALA A 352 17.95 31.29 58.14
C ALA A 352 17.82 32.78 58.67
N VAL A 353 16.79 33.48 58.19
CA VAL A 353 16.48 34.87 58.67
C VAL A 353 15.97 34.86 60.11
N GLN A 354 15.15 33.84 60.48
CA GLN A 354 14.66 33.70 61.85
C GLN A 354 15.78 33.41 62.87
N LEU A 355 16.80 32.65 62.51
CA LEU A 355 17.96 32.39 63.35
C LEU A 355 18.82 33.65 63.59
N ARG A 356 18.82 34.58 62.65
CA ARG A 356 19.54 35.87 62.83
C ARG A 356 18.82 36.84 63.76
N ILE A 357 17.48 36.86 63.71
CA ILE A 357 16.66 37.76 64.55
C ILE A 357 16.51 37.21 65.99
N GLY A 358 16.59 35.88 66.16
CA GLY A 358 16.51 35.24 67.48
C GLY A 358 17.83 35.19 68.25
N GLY A 359 18.97 35.51 67.61
CA GLY A 359 20.30 35.56 68.24
C GLY A 359 20.70 36.92 68.86
N GLU A 360 19.85 37.95 68.73
CA GLU A 360 20.07 39.29 69.26
C GLU A 360 19.26 39.59 70.55
N ARG A 361 18.83 38.52 71.24
CA ARG A 361 18.20 38.67 72.59
C ARG A 361 19.02 38.01 73.67
#